data_9fe295657be3594b8e6dcac27c031ff6
#
_entry.id   9fe295657be3594b8e6dcac27c031ff6
#
_cell.length_a   1.000
_cell.length_b   1.000
_cell.length_c   1.000
_cell.angle_alpha   90.00
_cell.angle_beta   90.00
_cell.angle_gamma   90.00
#
_symmetry.space_group_name_H-M   'P 1'
#
loop_
_entity.id
_entity.type
_entity.pdbx_description
1 polymer ?
#
loop_
_entity_poly.entity_id
_entity_poly.type
_entity_poly.pdbx_seq_one_letter_code
_entity_poly.pdbx_strand_id
1 'polypeptide(L)'
;IVSVIYSTLPIRKMVQVAKKSNLRDFLAKSGGSADTTFWDRSMQECKNHVVGVFRIASHADAEEFLNQSIKMSAENEKDYQFLVIKMSDETIAIIFGNIRHYGDIQFRQHVRTQCEKMCATFRAGEKAYCVVSQVKTGVEQLRDGYRECCETFRYQYLFPQQVIVWEKIDTTL
;
A
#
# COMPACT_ATOMS: atom_id res chain seq x y z
N ILE A 1 30.35 -8.88 -0.74
CA ILE A 1 29.16 -9.66 -1.12
C ILE A 1 27.99 -8.73 -1.43
N VAL A 2 27.73 -7.69 -0.61
CA VAL A 2 26.66 -6.71 -0.83
C VAL A 2 26.88 -5.92 -2.13
N SER A 3 28.11 -5.55 -2.44
CA SER A 3 28.44 -4.81 -3.67
C SER A 3 28.21 -5.63 -4.94
N VAL A 4 28.41 -6.94 -4.89
CA VAL A 4 28.18 -7.85 -6.03
C VAL A 4 26.68 -8.01 -6.31
N ILE A 5 25.85 -8.03 -5.28
CA ILE A 5 24.38 -8.09 -5.42
C ILE A 5 23.85 -6.80 -6.06
N TYR A 6 24.38 -5.64 -5.68
CA TYR A 6 23.99 -4.36 -6.27
C TYR A 6 24.44 -4.23 -7.74
N SER A 7 25.58 -4.78 -8.11
CA SER A 7 26.08 -4.73 -9.50
C SER A 7 25.30 -5.63 -10.46
N THR A 8 24.57 -6.63 -9.96
CA THR A 8 23.74 -7.55 -10.77
C THR A 8 22.28 -7.14 -10.85
N LEU A 9 21.82 -6.17 -10.02
CA LEU A 9 20.47 -5.64 -10.11
C LEU A 9 20.35 -4.73 -11.34
N PRO A 10 19.31 -4.90 -12.19
CA PRO A 10 19.05 -3.96 -13.27
C PRO A 10 18.89 -2.54 -12.72
N ILE A 11 19.47 -1.55 -13.38
CA ILE A 11 19.40 -0.12 -12.99
C ILE A 11 17.94 0.30 -12.67
N ARG A 12 16.98 -0.26 -13.39
CA ARG A 12 15.54 -0.05 -13.19
C ARG A 12 15.07 -0.44 -11.78
N LYS A 13 15.58 -1.53 -11.20
CA LYS A 13 15.24 -1.96 -9.82
C LYS A 13 15.90 -1.08 -8.77
N MET A 14 17.12 -0.60 -9.00
CA MET A 14 17.81 0.32 -8.09
C MET A 14 17.09 1.68 -7.99
N VAL A 15 16.62 2.20 -9.10
CA VAL A 15 15.82 3.45 -9.16
C VAL A 15 14.49 3.27 -8.41
N GLN A 16 13.85 2.12 -8.52
CA GLN A 16 12.62 1.82 -7.78
C GLN A 16 12.84 1.79 -6.25
N VAL A 17 13.95 1.24 -5.78
CA VAL A 17 14.27 1.21 -4.33
C VAL A 17 14.50 2.62 -3.78
N ALA A 18 15.25 3.45 -4.49
CA ALA A 18 15.48 4.85 -4.09
C ALA A 18 14.18 5.66 -4.06
N LYS A 19 13.33 5.52 -5.07
CA LYS A 19 12.01 6.16 -5.15
C LYS A 19 11.10 5.72 -4.01
N LYS A 20 11.10 4.45 -3.63
CA LYS A 20 10.30 3.93 -2.50
C LYS A 20 10.70 4.53 -1.16
N SER A 21 11.98 4.78 -0.93
CA SER A 21 12.46 5.45 0.29
C SER A 21 11.88 6.87 0.41
N ASN A 22 11.92 7.64 -0.66
CA ASN A 22 11.33 8.98 -0.69
C ASN A 22 9.82 8.97 -0.48
N LEU A 23 9.12 8.01 -1.07
CA LEU A 23 7.68 7.87 -0.90
C LEU A 23 7.30 7.47 0.53
N ARG A 24 8.08 6.60 1.16
CA ARG A 24 7.88 6.26 2.58
C ARG A 24 7.98 7.50 3.45
N ASP A 25 9.01 8.31 3.24
CA ASP A 25 9.21 9.56 4.00
C ASP A 25 8.08 10.57 3.73
N PHE A 26 7.60 10.66 2.50
CA PHE A 26 6.47 11.50 2.14
C PHE A 26 5.18 11.09 2.86
N LEU A 27 4.87 9.79 2.92
CA LEU A 27 3.67 9.28 3.59
C LEU A 27 3.74 9.46 5.12
N ALA A 28 4.93 9.28 5.70
CA ALA A 28 5.14 9.32 7.15
C ALA A 28 5.16 10.74 7.73
N LYS A 29 5.56 11.75 6.94
CA LYS A 29 5.70 13.14 7.41
C LYS A 29 4.41 13.94 7.24
N SER A 30 4.09 14.74 8.24
CA SER A 30 3.06 15.77 8.14
C SER A 30 3.70 17.07 7.64
N GLY A 31 3.29 17.52 6.45
CA GLY A 31 3.78 18.76 5.83
C GLY A 31 4.94 18.57 4.85
N GLY A 32 5.12 19.48 3.94
CA GLY A 32 6.08 19.47 2.84
C GLY A 32 5.42 19.33 1.47
N SER A 33 6.03 19.88 0.44
CA SER A 33 5.57 19.73 -0.94
C SER A 33 5.72 18.30 -1.40
N ALA A 34 4.76 17.80 -2.17
CA ALA A 34 4.88 16.53 -2.86
C ALA A 34 5.99 16.62 -3.91
N ASP A 35 7.11 15.98 -3.65
CA ASP A 35 8.10 15.74 -4.69
C ASP A 35 7.62 14.55 -5.54
N THR A 36 7.10 14.85 -6.73
CA THR A 36 6.54 13.85 -7.64
C THR A 36 7.58 13.02 -8.37
N THR A 37 8.88 13.26 -8.14
CA THR A 37 9.97 12.54 -8.80
C THR A 37 10.04 11.05 -8.44
N PHE A 38 9.43 10.61 -7.34
CA PHE A 38 9.35 9.22 -6.94
C PHE A 38 8.20 8.43 -7.60
N TRP A 39 7.31 9.11 -8.26
CA TRP A 39 6.23 8.49 -9.02
C TRP A 39 6.79 7.95 -10.33
N ASP A 40 6.67 6.68 -10.57
CA ASP A 40 6.97 6.19 -11.89
C ASP A 40 5.86 6.58 -12.88
N ARG A 41 6.16 6.49 -14.18
CA ARG A 41 5.25 6.90 -15.24
C ARG A 41 3.92 6.11 -15.20
N SER A 42 3.99 4.84 -14.86
CA SER A 42 2.81 3.98 -14.82
C SER A 42 1.84 4.38 -13.70
N MET A 43 2.35 4.80 -12.56
CA MET A 43 1.53 5.34 -11.48
C MET A 43 0.97 6.72 -11.79
N GLN A 44 1.71 7.55 -12.55
CA GLN A 44 1.23 8.86 -13.01
C GLN A 44 0.06 8.75 -13.98
N GLU A 45 0.02 7.70 -14.79
CA GLU A 45 -1.08 7.43 -15.73
C GLU A 45 -2.37 7.01 -15.02
N CYS A 46 -2.30 6.55 -13.77
CA CYS A 46 -3.45 6.24 -12.97
C CYS A 46 -4.08 7.50 -12.37
N LYS A 47 -5.31 7.79 -12.71
CA LYS A 47 -6.03 8.96 -12.20
C LYS A 47 -6.36 8.83 -10.72
N ASN A 48 -6.77 7.64 -10.30
CA ASN A 48 -7.22 7.36 -8.95
C ASN A 48 -6.34 6.28 -8.30
N HIS A 49 -6.18 6.40 -6.97
CA HIS A 49 -5.38 5.50 -6.16
C HIS A 49 -6.13 5.13 -4.87
N VAL A 50 -5.80 3.97 -4.33
CA VAL A 50 -6.23 3.54 -3.00
C VAL A 50 -5.01 3.10 -2.22
N VAL A 51 -4.93 3.46 -0.95
CA VAL A 51 -3.88 3.03 -0.04
C VAL A 51 -4.41 1.89 0.82
N GLY A 52 -3.70 0.76 0.82
CA GLY A 52 -3.89 -0.32 1.76
C GLY A 52 -2.74 -0.35 2.75
N VAL A 53 -3.02 -0.33 4.04
CA VAL A 53 -2.00 -0.45 5.09
C VAL A 53 -2.19 -1.76 5.82
N PHE A 54 -1.13 -2.56 5.86
CA PHE A 54 -1.09 -3.85 6.52
C PHE A 54 -0.28 -3.76 7.81
N ARG A 55 -0.83 -4.27 8.90
CA ARG A 55 -0.11 -4.52 10.14
C ARG A 55 0.05 -6.01 10.37
N ILE A 56 1.27 -6.42 10.65
CA ILE A 56 1.66 -7.82 10.79
C ILE A 56 2.32 -8.01 12.14
N ALA A 57 1.98 -9.10 12.82
CA ALA A 57 2.30 -9.28 14.23
C ALA A 57 3.80 -9.43 14.55
N SER A 58 4.63 -9.83 13.56
CA SER A 58 6.06 -10.00 13.77
C SER A 58 6.89 -9.49 12.59
N HIS A 59 8.13 -9.12 12.88
CA HIS A 59 9.08 -8.69 11.85
C HIS A 59 9.35 -9.77 10.79
N ALA A 60 9.51 -11.03 11.21
CA ALA A 60 9.77 -12.14 10.29
C ALA A 60 8.57 -12.38 9.34
N ASP A 61 7.35 -12.30 9.87
CA ASP A 61 6.13 -12.42 9.08
C ASP A 61 5.96 -11.23 8.13
N ALA A 62 6.37 -10.03 8.55
CA ALA A 62 6.32 -8.83 7.71
C ALA A 62 7.27 -8.90 6.51
N GLU A 63 8.48 -9.44 6.69
CA GLU A 63 9.43 -9.66 5.60
C GLU A 63 8.91 -10.70 4.60
N GLU A 64 8.32 -11.79 5.07
CA GLU A 64 7.69 -12.78 4.20
C GLU A 64 6.50 -12.18 3.43
N PHE A 65 5.63 -11.44 4.11
CA PHE A 65 4.49 -10.74 3.48
C PHE A 65 4.96 -9.74 2.43
N LEU A 66 6.01 -8.97 2.72
CA LEU A 66 6.59 -8.02 1.79
C LEU A 66 7.06 -8.71 0.50
N ASN A 67 7.79 -9.81 0.63
CA ASN A 67 8.30 -10.57 -0.51
C ASN A 67 7.15 -11.17 -1.34
N GLN A 68 6.14 -11.72 -0.70
CA GLN A 68 4.96 -12.25 -1.38
C GLN A 68 4.17 -11.15 -2.08
N SER A 69 4.01 -9.99 -1.46
CA SER A 69 3.32 -8.83 -2.05
C SER A 69 4.04 -8.31 -3.30
N ILE A 70 5.36 -8.25 -3.27
CA ILE A 70 6.18 -7.86 -4.43
C ILE A 70 6.01 -8.87 -5.56
N LYS A 71 6.00 -10.17 -5.26
CA LYS A 71 5.78 -11.22 -6.25
C LYS A 71 4.38 -11.12 -6.87
N MET A 72 3.36 -10.98 -6.05
CA MET A 72 1.97 -10.81 -6.51
C MET A 72 1.79 -9.55 -7.36
N SER A 73 2.47 -8.46 -7.03
CA SER A 73 2.41 -7.24 -7.83
C SER A 73 2.95 -7.46 -9.24
N ALA A 74 4.04 -8.19 -9.38
CA ALA A 74 4.62 -8.53 -10.68
C ALA A 74 3.70 -9.44 -11.52
N GLU A 75 2.99 -10.37 -10.88
CA GLU A 75 2.06 -11.29 -11.54
C GLU A 75 0.75 -10.59 -11.99
N ASN A 76 0.34 -9.53 -11.33
CA ASN A 76 -0.93 -8.83 -11.55
C ASN A 76 -0.80 -7.43 -12.17
N GLU A 77 0.35 -7.12 -12.78
CA GLU A 77 0.62 -5.80 -13.41
C GLU A 77 -0.42 -5.37 -14.45
N LYS A 78 -1.13 -6.32 -15.05
CA LYS A 78 -2.17 -6.05 -16.05
C LYS A 78 -3.47 -5.50 -15.44
N ASP A 79 -3.73 -5.84 -14.19
CA ASP A 79 -4.98 -5.50 -13.51
C ASP A 79 -4.85 -4.29 -12.60
N TYR A 80 -3.68 -4.13 -11.97
CA TYR A 80 -3.38 -3.04 -11.06
C TYR A 80 -1.95 -2.56 -11.21
N GLN A 81 -1.72 -1.28 -11.01
CA GLN A 81 -0.39 -0.80 -10.65
C GLN A 81 -0.23 -0.88 -9.14
N PHE A 82 0.80 -1.58 -8.69
CA PHE A 82 1.11 -1.70 -7.27
C PHE A 82 2.41 -1.02 -6.93
N LEU A 83 2.42 -0.34 -5.82
CA LEU A 83 3.64 0.14 -5.21
C LEU A 83 3.68 -0.35 -3.76
N VAL A 84 4.56 -1.28 -3.46
CA VAL A 84 4.70 -1.88 -2.13
C VAL A 84 5.80 -1.16 -1.37
N ILE A 85 5.50 -0.70 -0.16
CA ILE A 85 6.40 0.13 0.66
C ILE A 85 6.45 -0.43 2.07
N LYS A 86 7.66 -0.75 2.55
CA LYS A 86 7.88 -1.06 3.95
C LYS A 86 7.93 0.24 4.76
N MET A 87 6.92 0.46 5.60
CA MET A 87 6.83 1.66 6.45
C MET A 87 7.59 1.48 7.77
N SER A 88 7.51 0.29 8.36
CA SER A 88 8.22 -0.10 9.57
C SER A 88 8.41 -1.62 9.60
N ASP A 89 8.95 -2.15 10.68
CA ASP A 89 9.17 -3.60 10.83
C ASP A 89 7.88 -4.43 10.84
N GLU A 90 6.75 -3.81 11.14
CA GLU A 90 5.44 -4.47 11.25
C GLU A 90 4.37 -3.84 10.36
N THR A 91 4.72 -2.82 9.59
CA THR A 91 3.76 -2.06 8.78
C THR A 91 4.20 -1.97 7.33
N ILE A 92 3.32 -2.42 6.43
CA ILE A 92 3.52 -2.36 4.98
C ILE A 92 2.38 -1.55 4.37
N ALA A 93 2.71 -0.58 3.53
CA ALA A 93 1.75 0.16 2.74
C ALA A 93 1.80 -0.29 1.28
N ILE A 94 0.64 -0.46 0.67
CA ILE A 94 0.51 -0.75 -0.75
C ILE A 94 -0.37 0.31 -1.39
N ILE A 95 0.14 0.95 -2.44
CA ILE A 95 -0.63 1.90 -3.24
C ILE A 95 -1.11 1.17 -4.49
N PHE A 96 -2.41 1.13 -4.67
CA PHE A 96 -3.08 0.55 -5.83
C PHE A 96 -3.46 1.65 -6.81
N GLY A 97 -3.03 1.54 -8.05
CA GLY A 97 -3.40 2.46 -9.12
C GLY A 97 -4.54 1.89 -9.98
N ASN A 98 -5.51 2.73 -10.31
CA ASN A 98 -6.68 2.36 -11.11
C ASN A 98 -6.36 2.41 -12.60
N ILE A 99 -5.71 1.37 -13.15
CA ILE A 99 -5.37 1.29 -14.57
C ILE A 99 -6.60 1.10 -15.44
N ARG A 100 -7.58 0.33 -14.96
CA ARG A 100 -8.76 -0.04 -15.74
C ARG A 100 -9.86 1.00 -15.70
N HIS A 101 -9.63 2.13 -15.09
CA HIS A 101 -10.59 3.23 -14.97
C HIS A 101 -11.95 2.81 -14.41
N TYR A 102 -11.94 1.93 -13.42
CA TYR A 102 -13.15 1.59 -12.67
C TYR A 102 -13.74 2.82 -11.97
N GLY A 103 -15.04 2.85 -11.78
CA GLY A 103 -15.66 3.81 -10.86
C GLY A 103 -15.17 3.61 -9.42
N ASP A 104 -15.25 4.65 -8.61
CA ASP A 104 -14.66 4.69 -7.26
C ASP A 104 -15.12 3.53 -6.36
N ILE A 105 -16.40 3.23 -6.35
CA ILE A 105 -16.98 2.14 -5.55
C ILE A 105 -16.44 0.80 -6.03
N GLN A 106 -16.45 0.57 -7.33
CA GLN A 106 -15.98 -0.68 -7.93
C GLN A 106 -14.48 -0.86 -7.72
N PHE A 107 -13.68 0.19 -7.92
CA PHE A 107 -12.23 0.15 -7.71
C PHE A 107 -11.88 -0.20 -6.26
N ARG A 108 -12.53 0.46 -5.31
CA ARG A 108 -12.34 0.21 -3.89
C ARG A 108 -12.74 -1.22 -3.49
N GLN A 109 -13.82 -1.74 -4.06
CA GLN A 109 -14.25 -3.13 -3.86
C GLN A 109 -13.22 -4.13 -4.42
N HIS A 110 -12.66 -3.87 -5.59
CA HIS A 110 -11.59 -4.70 -6.15
C HIS A 110 -10.33 -4.68 -5.28
N VAL A 111 -9.92 -3.52 -4.80
CA VAL A 111 -8.78 -3.40 -3.88
C VAL A 111 -9.02 -4.16 -2.59
N ARG A 112 -10.21 -4.03 -2.00
CA ARG A 112 -10.60 -4.78 -0.82
C ARG A 112 -10.47 -6.28 -1.04
N THR A 113 -11.03 -6.79 -2.12
CA THR A 113 -10.95 -8.22 -2.47
C THR A 113 -9.50 -8.68 -2.63
N GLN A 114 -8.66 -7.86 -3.24
CA GLN A 114 -7.23 -8.16 -3.38
C GLN A 114 -6.53 -8.20 -2.02
N CYS A 115 -6.82 -7.27 -1.14
CA CYS A 115 -6.28 -7.26 0.23
C CYS A 115 -6.73 -8.48 1.04
N GLU A 116 -7.99 -8.89 0.89
CA GLU A 116 -8.52 -10.11 1.52
C GLU A 116 -7.78 -11.37 1.03
N LYS A 117 -7.51 -11.46 -0.26
CA LYS A 117 -6.71 -12.56 -0.83
C LYS A 117 -5.28 -12.56 -0.30
N MET A 118 -4.65 -11.38 -0.20
CA MET A 118 -3.29 -11.25 0.33
C MET A 118 -3.22 -11.71 1.79
N CYS A 119 -4.17 -11.31 2.62
CA CYS A 119 -4.25 -11.75 4.02
C CYS A 119 -4.50 -13.27 4.13
N ALA A 120 -5.35 -13.83 3.26
CA ALA A 120 -5.70 -15.25 3.28
C ALA A 120 -4.58 -16.17 2.77
N THR A 121 -3.80 -15.73 1.79
CA THR A 121 -2.68 -16.51 1.21
C THR A 121 -1.47 -16.56 2.15
N PHE A 122 -1.38 -15.60 3.04
CA PHE A 122 -0.29 -15.51 4.00
C PHE A 122 -0.54 -16.49 5.16
N ARG A 123 0.45 -17.36 5.45
CA ARG A 123 0.33 -18.41 6.48
C ARG A 123 0.03 -17.89 7.90
N ALA A 124 0.33 -16.63 8.14
CA ALA A 124 -0.01 -15.93 9.39
C ALA A 124 -1.35 -15.19 9.31
N GLY A 125 -2.32 -15.71 8.55
CA GLY A 125 -3.59 -15.06 8.24
C GLY A 125 -4.37 -14.50 9.44
N GLU A 126 -4.22 -15.10 10.62
CA GLU A 126 -4.79 -14.57 11.87
C GLU A 126 -3.99 -13.40 12.47
N LYS A 127 -2.81 -13.10 11.93
CA LYS A 127 -1.88 -12.08 12.44
C LYS A 127 -1.70 -10.89 11.52
N ALA A 128 -2.34 -10.87 10.37
CA ALA A 128 -2.29 -9.79 9.42
C ALA A 128 -3.62 -9.05 9.39
N TYR A 129 -3.57 -7.74 9.54
CA TYR A 129 -4.73 -6.86 9.46
C TYR A 129 -4.49 -5.79 8.42
N CYS A 130 -5.52 -5.41 7.69
CA CYS A 130 -5.44 -4.40 6.64
C CYS A 130 -6.54 -3.36 6.81
N VAL A 131 -6.19 -2.11 6.58
CA VAL A 131 -7.15 -1.02 6.40
C VAL A 131 -6.99 -0.45 4.99
N VAL A 132 -8.10 -0.28 4.30
CA VAL A 132 -8.17 0.26 2.94
C VAL A 132 -8.74 1.68 3.01
N SER A 133 -8.03 2.65 2.43
CA SER A 133 -8.46 4.06 2.40
C SER A 133 -9.64 4.29 1.46
N GLN A 134 -10.16 5.50 1.48
CA GLN A 134 -10.99 5.99 0.37
C GLN A 134 -10.15 6.14 -0.91
N VAL A 135 -10.85 6.28 -2.04
CA VAL A 135 -10.22 6.59 -3.33
C VAL A 135 -9.60 7.98 -3.27
N LYS A 136 -8.36 8.08 -3.69
CA LYS A 136 -7.56 9.31 -3.68
C LYS A 136 -7.23 9.73 -5.10
N THR A 137 -7.25 11.01 -5.34
CA THR A 137 -6.89 11.62 -6.61
C THR A 137 -5.64 12.46 -6.44
N GLY A 138 -4.56 12.06 -7.12
CA GLY A 138 -3.28 12.74 -7.03
C GLY A 138 -2.44 12.36 -5.81
N VAL A 139 -1.14 12.67 -5.91
CA VAL A 139 -0.11 12.26 -4.94
C VAL A 139 -0.33 12.87 -3.56
N GLU A 140 -0.79 14.12 -3.50
CA GLU A 140 -0.96 14.83 -2.23
C GLU A 140 -1.99 14.17 -1.33
N GLN A 141 -3.05 13.62 -1.91
CA GLN A 141 -4.10 12.92 -1.17
C GLN A 141 -3.68 11.54 -0.64
N LEU A 142 -2.60 10.96 -1.14
CA LEU A 142 -2.10 9.67 -0.66
C LEU A 142 -1.66 9.72 0.82
N ARG A 143 -1.11 10.83 1.24
CA ARG A 143 -0.76 11.06 2.65
C ARG A 143 -2.00 11.01 3.55
N ASP A 144 -3.08 11.62 3.10
CA ASP A 144 -4.35 11.57 3.80
C ASP A 144 -4.91 10.14 3.85
N GLY A 145 -4.82 9.40 2.75
CA GLY A 145 -5.19 7.99 2.68
C GLY A 145 -4.38 7.13 3.65
N TYR A 146 -3.09 7.32 3.72
CA TYR A 146 -2.23 6.63 4.69
C TYR A 146 -2.61 6.97 6.13
N ARG A 147 -2.86 8.25 6.43
CA ARG A 147 -3.29 8.71 7.75
C ARG A 147 -4.63 8.12 8.15
N GLU A 148 -5.61 8.11 7.25
CA GLU A 148 -6.92 7.46 7.47
C GLU A 148 -6.76 6.01 7.93
N CYS A 149 -5.90 5.25 7.24
CA CYS A 149 -5.62 3.87 7.59
C CYS A 149 -4.97 3.74 8.96
N CYS A 150 -3.97 4.56 9.27
CA CYS A 150 -3.27 4.53 10.56
C CYS A 150 -4.18 4.91 11.73
N GLU A 151 -5.08 5.86 11.55
CA GLU A 151 -6.08 6.24 12.55
C GLU A 151 -7.07 5.10 12.82
N THR A 152 -7.51 4.42 11.76
CA THR A 152 -8.45 3.30 11.88
C THR A 152 -7.85 2.13 12.66
N PHE A 153 -6.56 1.89 12.57
CA PHE A 153 -5.89 0.84 13.35
C PHE A 153 -6.01 1.02 14.87
N ARG A 154 -6.23 2.25 15.35
CA ARG A 154 -6.46 2.51 16.78
C ARG A 154 -7.74 1.87 17.28
N TYR A 155 -8.69 1.63 16.38
CA TYR A 155 -10.00 1.05 16.67
C TYR A 155 -10.14 -0.38 16.19
N GLN A 156 -9.05 -1.00 15.74
CA GLN A 156 -9.06 -2.34 15.14
C GLN A 156 -9.72 -3.40 16.03
N TYR A 157 -9.56 -3.30 17.34
CA TYR A 157 -10.15 -4.23 18.31
C TYR A 157 -11.70 -4.21 18.32
N LEU A 158 -12.32 -3.20 17.73
CA LEU A 158 -13.77 -3.09 17.57
C LEU A 158 -14.29 -3.84 16.32
N PHE A 159 -13.40 -4.24 15.43
CA PHE A 159 -13.76 -4.85 14.17
C PHE A 159 -13.27 -6.30 14.11
N PRO A 160 -14.19 -7.26 13.89
CA PRO A 160 -13.81 -8.67 13.77
C PRO A 160 -13.15 -9.01 12.42
N GLN A 161 -13.26 -8.14 11.42
CA GLN A 161 -12.73 -8.37 10.09
C GLN A 161 -11.22 -8.10 10.02
N GLN A 162 -10.49 -8.92 9.26
CA GLN A 162 -9.08 -8.68 8.96
C GLN A 162 -8.87 -7.49 8.02
N VAL A 163 -9.80 -7.26 7.11
CA VAL A 163 -9.75 -6.14 6.15
C VAL A 163 -10.88 -5.17 6.46
N ILE A 164 -10.51 -3.97 6.81
CA ILE A 164 -11.42 -2.87 7.14
C ILE A 164 -11.34 -1.84 6.03
N VAL A 165 -12.48 -1.47 5.47
CA VAL A 165 -12.60 -0.36 4.53
C VAL A 165 -12.93 0.90 5.33
N TRP A 166 -12.05 1.90 5.27
CA TRP A 166 -12.29 3.16 5.95
C TRP A 166 -13.54 3.85 5.40
N GLU A 167 -14.45 4.20 6.26
CA GLU A 167 -15.63 5.00 5.95
C GLU A 167 -15.64 6.20 6.88
N LYS A 168 -15.96 7.36 6.33
CA LYS A 168 -16.15 8.55 7.16
C LYS A 168 -17.36 8.29 8.07
N ILE A 169 -17.07 8.11 9.35
CA ILE A 169 -18.13 8.02 10.34
C ILE A 169 -18.78 9.41 10.39
N ASP A 170 -20.03 9.46 10.03
CA ASP A 170 -20.81 10.69 10.19
C ASP A 170 -21.06 10.90 11.68
N THR A 171 -20.26 11.78 12.28
CA THR A 171 -20.34 12.12 13.70
C THR A 171 -21.46 13.11 14.02
N THR A 172 -22.34 13.37 13.08
CA THR A 172 -23.50 14.27 13.25
C THR A 172 -24.72 13.60 13.90
N LEU A 173 -24.51 12.47 14.56
CA LEU A 173 -25.54 11.85 15.41
C LEU A 173 -25.51 12.42 16.81
#